data_dc6b0dce703688d811e3fb92d51269a3
#
_entry.id   dc6b0dce703688d811e3fb92d51269a3
#
_cell.length_a   1.000
_cell.length_b   1.000
_cell.length_c   1.000
_cell.angle_alpha   90.00
_cell.angle_beta   90.00
_cell.angle_gamma   90.00
#
_symmetry.space_group_name_H-M   'P 1'
#
loop_
_entity.id
_entity.type
_entity.pdbx_description
1 polymer ?
#
loop_
_entity_poly.entity_id
_entity_poly.type
_entity_poly.pdbx_seq_one_letter_code
_entity_poly.pdbx_strand_id
1 'polypeptide(L)'
;MAKHIHFKRGKIKFDKYGGPPGKASIARLITPDISKTMGAGIAKFDGCSIEWTVLYDEVIVVLEGKFRLRLGKGYKQKIEAKPGDVIWLPEGTPLKYEGDKATVFYGLYPVDWRVKHGM
;
A
#
# COMPACT_ATOMS: atom_id res chain seq x y z
N MET A 1 4.67 -23.97 15.24
CA MET A 1 3.47 -23.22 15.65
C MET A 1 3.64 -21.74 15.36
N ALA A 2 2.63 -21.16 14.77
CA ALA A 2 2.65 -19.74 14.46
C ALA A 2 2.56 -18.91 15.73
N LYS A 3 3.27 -17.79 15.76
CA LYS A 3 3.27 -16.87 16.89
C LYS A 3 2.65 -15.54 16.49
N HIS A 4 1.94 -14.92 17.43
CA HIS A 4 1.46 -13.56 17.23
C HIS A 4 2.64 -12.58 17.27
N ILE A 5 2.50 -11.47 16.57
CA ILE A 5 3.52 -10.42 16.51
C ILE A 5 2.85 -9.08 16.78
N HIS A 6 3.50 -8.27 17.61
CA HIS A 6 3.06 -6.90 17.88
C HIS A 6 4.07 -5.94 17.26
N PHE A 7 3.66 -5.28 16.18
CA PHE A 7 4.51 -4.27 15.52
C PHE A 7 4.20 -2.92 16.14
N LYS A 8 5.06 -2.47 17.04
CA LYS A 8 4.89 -1.15 17.67
C LYS A 8 5.19 -0.05 16.68
N ARG A 9 4.28 0.87 16.48
CA ARG A 9 4.40 1.91 15.46
C ARG A 9 5.72 2.67 15.52
N GLY A 10 6.16 3.05 16.70
CA GLY A 10 7.41 3.80 16.89
C GLY A 10 8.67 3.03 16.56
N LYS A 11 8.58 1.71 16.40
CA LYS A 11 9.73 0.85 16.07
C LYS A 11 9.71 0.33 14.65
N ILE A 12 8.69 0.67 13.89
CA ILE A 12 8.57 0.26 12.49
C ILE A 12 9.55 1.08 11.66
N LYS A 13 10.37 0.38 10.87
CA LYS A 13 11.34 1.03 9.99
C LYS A 13 10.83 1.00 8.56
N PHE A 14 10.98 2.12 7.88
CA PHE A 14 10.49 2.29 6.51
C PHE A 14 11.64 2.29 5.53
N ASP A 15 11.42 1.62 4.38
CA ASP A 15 12.35 1.64 3.26
C ASP A 15 11.84 2.65 2.24
N LYS A 16 12.76 3.30 1.54
CA LYS A 16 12.42 4.21 0.46
C LYS A 16 11.66 3.44 -0.61
N TYR A 17 10.60 4.06 -1.17
CA TYR A 17 9.75 3.45 -2.16
C TYR A 17 9.51 4.43 -3.30
N GLY A 18 9.63 3.93 -4.54
CA GLY A 18 9.48 4.76 -5.72
C GLY A 18 10.61 5.77 -5.90
N GLY A 19 10.45 6.63 -6.87
CA GLY A 19 11.41 7.70 -7.20
C GLY A 19 10.74 9.05 -7.21
N PRO A 20 11.48 10.13 -7.60
CA PRO A 20 10.87 11.45 -7.76
C PRO A 20 9.67 11.40 -8.71
N PRO A 21 8.67 12.30 -8.56
CA PRO A 21 8.64 13.41 -7.61
C PRO A 21 8.22 12.97 -6.21
N GLY A 22 8.45 13.86 -5.24
CA GLY A 22 8.02 13.65 -3.87
C GLY A 22 8.76 12.54 -3.15
N LYS A 23 8.13 12.06 -2.09
CA LYS A 23 8.70 11.01 -1.24
C LYS A 23 7.69 9.92 -0.98
N ALA A 24 8.16 8.68 -0.97
CA ALA A 24 7.35 7.56 -0.53
C ALA A 24 8.23 6.57 0.22
N SER A 25 7.63 5.88 1.18
CA SER A 25 8.31 4.85 1.94
C SER A 25 7.32 3.74 2.30
N ILE A 26 7.85 2.56 2.59
CA ILE A 26 7.02 1.41 2.86
C ILE A 26 7.68 0.54 3.94
N ALA A 27 6.86 0.01 4.83
CA ALA A 27 7.27 -0.99 5.80
C ALA A 27 6.43 -2.23 5.55
N ARG A 28 7.03 -3.26 4.98
CA ARG A 28 6.39 -4.55 4.75
C ARG A 28 6.46 -5.35 6.03
N LEU A 29 5.33 -5.48 6.72
CA LEU A 29 5.30 -6.09 8.05
C LEU A 29 4.95 -7.57 8.01
N ILE A 30 3.90 -7.93 7.29
CA ILE A 30 3.52 -9.33 7.13
C ILE A 30 3.90 -9.75 5.72
N THR A 31 4.87 -10.65 5.63
CA THR A 31 5.55 -11.05 4.41
C THR A 31 5.47 -12.56 4.26
N PRO A 32 5.93 -13.13 3.12
CA PRO A 32 5.94 -14.59 2.96
C PRO A 32 6.71 -15.34 4.04
N ASP A 33 7.63 -14.67 4.75
CA ASP A 33 8.36 -15.30 5.86
C ASP A 33 7.46 -15.58 7.05
N ILE A 34 6.38 -14.83 7.19
CA ILE A 34 5.47 -14.91 8.33
C ILE A 34 4.16 -15.60 7.97
N SER A 35 3.64 -15.33 6.78
CA SER A 35 2.29 -15.76 6.39
C SER A 35 2.32 -16.39 5.01
N LYS A 36 1.44 -17.37 4.81
CA LYS A 36 1.26 -18.02 3.50
C LYS A 36 0.00 -17.51 2.78
N THR A 37 -0.75 -16.65 3.39
CA THR A 37 -2.02 -16.14 2.85
C THR A 37 -1.99 -14.66 2.63
N MET A 38 -2.09 -13.86 3.67
CA MET A 38 -2.22 -12.42 3.53
C MET A 38 -0.93 -11.70 3.90
N GLY A 39 -0.73 -10.55 3.27
CA GLY A 39 0.35 -9.64 3.58
C GLY A 39 -0.20 -8.32 4.10
N ALA A 40 0.63 -7.56 4.77
CA ALA A 40 0.23 -6.25 5.27
C ALA A 40 1.43 -5.37 5.57
N GLY A 41 1.19 -4.09 5.62
CA GLY A 41 2.23 -3.12 5.96
C GLY A 41 1.67 -1.73 6.09
N ILE A 42 2.59 -0.78 6.19
CA ILE A 42 2.26 0.64 6.26
C ILE A 42 3.08 1.35 5.20
N ALA A 43 2.44 2.28 4.49
CA ALA A 43 3.11 3.05 3.46
C ALA A 43 2.86 4.54 3.68
N LYS A 44 3.82 5.35 3.26
CA LYS A 44 3.74 6.80 3.36
C LYS A 44 3.94 7.41 1.98
N PHE A 45 3.13 8.41 1.66
CA PHE A 45 3.17 9.11 0.38
C PHE A 45 3.11 10.61 0.61
N ASP A 46 4.07 11.34 0.09
CA ASP A 46 4.11 12.79 0.24
C ASP A 46 4.60 13.45 -1.05
N GLY A 47 3.66 14.01 -1.81
CA GLY A 47 3.96 14.73 -3.05
C GLY A 47 4.34 13.83 -4.21
N CYS A 48 4.21 12.53 -4.08
CA CYS A 48 4.60 11.57 -5.10
C CYS A 48 3.41 11.20 -6.01
N SER A 49 3.73 10.53 -7.12
CA SER A 49 2.74 9.93 -8.00
C SER A 49 3.36 8.65 -8.55
N ILE A 50 2.93 7.50 -8.03
CA ILE A 50 3.53 6.21 -8.34
C ILE A 50 2.54 5.37 -9.13
N GLU A 51 2.88 5.11 -10.39
CA GLU A 51 2.05 4.30 -11.28
C GLU A 51 2.28 2.81 -10.99
N TRP A 52 1.18 2.08 -10.88
CA TRP A 52 1.22 0.67 -10.54
C TRP A 52 -0.07 -0.01 -10.98
N THR A 53 0.02 -1.26 -11.36
CA THR A 53 -1.16 -2.11 -11.51
C THR A 53 -1.10 -3.14 -10.39
N VAL A 54 -2.09 -3.17 -9.51
CA VAL A 54 -2.03 -4.06 -8.35
C VAL A 54 -2.13 -5.52 -8.81
N LEU A 55 -1.23 -6.35 -8.29
CA LEU A 55 -1.11 -7.78 -8.65
C LEU A 55 -1.70 -8.67 -7.53
N TYR A 56 -2.59 -8.13 -6.75
CA TYR A 56 -3.21 -8.74 -5.57
C TYR A 56 -4.48 -7.98 -5.23
N ASP A 57 -5.32 -8.59 -4.42
CA ASP A 57 -6.45 -7.87 -3.83
C ASP A 57 -5.93 -7.04 -2.65
N GLU A 58 -6.33 -5.79 -2.56
CA GLU A 58 -5.79 -4.88 -1.56
C GLU A 58 -6.89 -4.11 -0.85
N VAL A 59 -6.77 -4.01 0.47
CA VAL A 59 -7.57 -3.08 1.27
C VAL A 59 -6.62 -2.04 1.86
N ILE A 60 -7.01 -0.78 1.81
CA ILE A 60 -6.22 0.34 2.32
C ILE A 60 -7.04 1.09 3.35
N VAL A 61 -6.43 1.39 4.49
CA VAL A 61 -7.02 2.25 5.53
C VAL A 61 -6.12 3.46 5.70
N VAL A 62 -6.69 4.65 5.53
CA VAL A 62 -5.93 5.89 5.71
C VAL A 62 -5.77 6.17 7.19
N LEU A 63 -4.53 6.36 7.64
CA LEU A 63 -4.21 6.64 9.04
C LEU A 63 -3.96 8.11 9.29
N GLU A 64 -3.28 8.79 8.35
CA GLU A 64 -2.91 10.19 8.50
C GLU A 64 -2.86 10.87 7.14
N GLY A 65 -3.02 12.19 7.13
CA GLY A 65 -2.86 13.01 5.95
C GLY A 65 -3.97 12.84 4.94
N LYS A 66 -3.66 13.12 3.68
CA LYS A 66 -4.61 12.98 2.57
C LYS A 66 -4.03 11.97 1.58
N PHE A 67 -4.74 10.88 1.38
CA PHE A 67 -4.34 9.86 0.41
C PHE A 67 -5.17 10.04 -0.85
N ARG A 68 -4.51 9.91 -2.00
CA ARG A 68 -5.19 10.11 -3.27
C ARG A 68 -4.84 8.97 -4.22
N LEU A 69 -5.84 8.50 -4.95
CA LEU A 69 -5.65 7.54 -6.03
C LEU A 69 -6.14 8.13 -7.33
N ARG A 70 -5.38 7.92 -8.37
CA ARG A 70 -5.81 8.20 -9.74
C ARG A 70 -6.14 6.88 -10.40
N LEU A 71 -7.32 6.78 -10.98
CA LEU A 71 -7.88 5.54 -11.52
C LEU A 71 -8.53 5.78 -12.88
N GLY A 72 -8.92 4.68 -13.52
CA GLY A 72 -9.70 4.72 -14.74
C GLY A 72 -8.88 5.10 -15.95
N LYS A 73 -9.56 5.23 -17.09
CA LYS A 73 -8.93 5.53 -18.38
C LYS A 73 -8.25 6.90 -18.32
N GLY A 74 -6.96 6.92 -18.62
CA GLY A 74 -6.16 8.14 -18.56
C GLY A 74 -5.97 8.68 -17.16
N TYR A 75 -6.27 7.87 -16.13
CA TYR A 75 -6.15 8.25 -14.72
C TYR A 75 -6.97 9.49 -14.37
N LYS A 76 -8.13 9.63 -15.02
CA LYS A 76 -8.98 10.81 -14.83
C LYS A 76 -9.87 10.76 -13.61
N GLN A 77 -10.17 9.55 -13.10
CA GLN A 77 -10.91 9.41 -11.86
C GLN A 77 -9.98 9.67 -10.69
N LYS A 78 -10.48 10.38 -9.70
CA LYS A 78 -9.70 10.71 -8.51
C LYS A 78 -10.50 10.34 -7.27
N ILE A 79 -9.85 9.57 -6.38
CA ILE A 79 -10.35 9.32 -5.04
C ILE A 79 -9.48 10.11 -4.08
N GLU A 80 -10.09 10.93 -3.22
CA GLU A 80 -9.40 11.57 -2.11
C GLU A 80 -9.93 10.97 -0.82
N ALA A 81 -9.04 10.42 -0.02
CA ALA A 81 -9.41 9.72 1.20
C ALA A 81 -8.77 10.36 2.42
N LYS A 82 -9.52 10.37 3.51
CA LYS A 82 -9.15 10.98 4.78
C LYS A 82 -8.89 9.90 5.83
N PRO A 83 -8.23 10.24 6.96
CA PRO A 83 -8.03 9.26 8.04
C PRO A 83 -9.34 8.58 8.43
N GLY A 84 -9.29 7.25 8.49
CA GLY A 84 -10.43 6.41 8.77
C GLY A 84 -11.15 5.86 7.55
N ASP A 85 -10.92 6.43 6.37
CA ASP A 85 -11.53 5.90 5.14
C ASP A 85 -10.89 4.59 4.74
N VAL A 86 -11.70 3.72 4.14
CA VAL A 86 -11.27 2.39 3.69
C VAL A 86 -11.50 2.28 2.18
N ILE A 87 -10.50 1.78 1.47
CA ILE A 87 -10.56 1.61 0.02
C ILE A 87 -10.31 0.15 -0.32
N TRP A 88 -11.11 -0.39 -1.25
CA TRP A 88 -10.93 -1.73 -1.79
C TRP A 88 -10.41 -1.65 -3.23
N LEU A 89 -9.35 -2.40 -3.51
CA LEU A 89 -8.74 -2.46 -4.84
C LEU A 89 -8.61 -3.92 -5.26
N PRO A 90 -9.39 -4.37 -6.25
CA PRO A 90 -9.23 -5.74 -6.75
C PRO A 90 -7.97 -5.88 -7.59
N GLU A 91 -7.44 -7.09 -7.63
CA GLU A 91 -6.30 -7.42 -8.48
C GLU A 91 -6.55 -6.95 -9.92
N GLY A 92 -5.52 -6.38 -10.54
CA GLY A 92 -5.60 -5.90 -11.92
C GLY A 92 -5.96 -4.43 -12.07
N THR A 93 -6.19 -3.71 -10.97
CA THR A 93 -6.55 -2.30 -11.02
C THR A 93 -5.32 -1.45 -11.34
N PRO A 94 -5.30 -0.74 -12.49
CA PRO A 94 -4.23 0.22 -12.77
C PRO A 94 -4.50 1.50 -12.00
N LEU A 95 -3.47 2.08 -11.40
CA LEU A 95 -3.64 3.27 -10.58
C LEU A 95 -2.37 4.07 -10.46
N LYS A 96 -2.49 5.25 -9.84
CA LYS A 96 -1.35 6.01 -9.34
C LYS A 96 -1.60 6.29 -7.86
N TYR A 97 -0.62 5.95 -7.03
CA TYR A 97 -0.64 6.27 -5.59
C TYR A 97 -0.10 7.69 -5.42
N GLU A 98 -0.87 8.54 -4.77
CA GLU A 98 -0.49 9.92 -4.48
C GLU A 98 -0.89 10.27 -3.05
N GLY A 99 -0.35 11.37 -2.53
CA GLY A 99 -0.75 11.79 -1.20
C GLY A 99 -0.05 13.07 -0.77
N ASP A 100 -0.60 13.65 0.28
CA ASP A 100 -0.03 14.82 0.94
C ASP A 100 0.16 14.44 2.42
N LYS A 101 1.39 14.13 2.80
CA LYS A 101 1.74 13.63 4.15
C LYS A 101 0.86 12.47 4.55
N ALA A 102 0.58 11.58 3.62
CA ALA A 102 -0.34 10.46 3.84
C ALA A 102 0.39 9.27 4.45
N THR A 103 -0.26 8.65 5.42
CA THR A 103 0.16 7.36 5.98
C THR A 103 -1.03 6.42 5.87
N VAL A 104 -0.83 5.26 5.28
CA VAL A 104 -1.89 4.27 5.10
C VAL A 104 -1.43 2.90 5.59
N PHE A 105 -2.38 2.14 6.12
CA PHE A 105 -2.20 0.71 6.36
C PHE A 105 -2.75 -0.01 5.13
N TYR A 106 -2.05 -1.04 4.64
CA TYR A 106 -2.56 -1.88 3.56
C TYR A 106 -2.56 -3.34 3.98
N GLY A 107 -3.59 -4.07 3.55
CA GLY A 107 -3.62 -5.53 3.61
C GLY A 107 -3.80 -6.07 2.21
N LEU A 108 -3.18 -7.18 1.89
CA LEU A 108 -3.26 -7.76 0.56
C LEU A 108 -3.30 -9.28 0.59
N TYR A 109 -3.76 -9.86 -0.52
CA TYR A 109 -3.81 -11.30 -0.74
C TYR A 109 -3.64 -11.56 -2.24
N PRO A 110 -2.82 -12.51 -2.65
CA PRO A 110 -1.98 -13.39 -1.82
C PRO A 110 -0.64 -12.73 -1.48
N VAL A 111 -0.07 -13.10 -0.34
CA VAL A 111 1.21 -12.53 0.10
C VAL A 111 2.36 -12.88 -0.84
N ASP A 112 2.27 -14.01 -1.52
CA ASP A 112 3.28 -14.49 -2.47
C ASP A 112 3.01 -14.05 -3.92
N TRP A 113 2.36 -12.89 -4.10
CA TRP A 113 1.96 -12.42 -5.42
C TRP A 113 3.13 -12.29 -6.41
N ARG A 114 4.34 -11.99 -5.91
CA ARG A 114 5.52 -11.91 -6.79
C ARG A 114 5.79 -13.24 -7.46
N VAL A 115 5.77 -14.32 -6.69
CA VAL A 115 5.98 -15.65 -7.21
C VAL A 115 4.91 -16.02 -8.21
N LYS A 116 3.64 -15.72 -7.90
CA LYS A 116 2.51 -16.04 -8.77
C LYS A 116 2.57 -15.29 -10.10
N HIS A 117 3.23 -14.14 -10.15
CA HIS A 117 3.37 -13.35 -11.36
C HIS A 117 4.77 -13.44 -11.97
N GLY A 118 5.58 -14.41 -11.54
CA GLY A 118 6.90 -14.66 -12.11
C GLY A 118 7.94 -13.59 -11.81
N MET A 119 7.80 -12.93 -10.69
CA MET A 119 8.69 -11.83 -10.31
C MET A 119 9.70 -12.24 -9.24
#